data_54d89673cff37874dbc0a376559bb9c9
#
_entry.id   54d89673cff37874dbc0a376559bb9c9
#
_cell.length_a   1.000
_cell.length_b   1.000
_cell.length_c   1.000
_cell.angle_alpha   90.00
_cell.angle_beta   90.00
_cell.angle_gamma   90.00
#
_symmetry.space_group_name_H-M   'P 1'
#
loop_
_entity.id
_entity.type
_entity.pdbx_description
1 polymer ?
#
loop_
_entity_poly.entity_id
_entity_poly.type
_entity_poly.pdbx_seq_one_letter_code
_entity_poly.pdbx_strand_id
1 'polypeptide(L)'
;MEIKNHFGVYGVCLQDGKLLCIEKTRGPYQHRFDLPGGSQELGEGLTETLKREVLEETGYTISRYANPRMYDVMVQEEGKDFAVHHIMAFYDIVLDFERSQKSLPQEVLDGSNDSANAIWLNVEEITADNASPLVLKVKAELEGFPELELTSYRNWKVKEKKENL
;
A
#
# COMPACT_ATOMS: atom_id res chain seq x y z
N MET A 1 8.04 -24.70 -8.93
CA MET A 1 8.15 -23.42 -8.16
C MET A 1 6.99 -23.32 -7.18
N GLU A 2 7.29 -23.00 -5.96
CA GLU A 2 6.26 -22.79 -4.93
C GLU A 2 5.57 -21.43 -5.13
N ILE A 3 4.25 -21.39 -4.93
CA ILE A 3 3.48 -20.15 -4.94
C ILE A 3 2.86 -19.97 -3.56
N LYS A 4 3.13 -18.83 -2.95
CA LYS A 4 2.56 -18.44 -1.64
C LYS A 4 1.48 -17.40 -1.86
N ASN A 5 0.33 -17.61 -1.24
CA ASN A 5 -0.75 -16.61 -1.28
C ASN A 5 -0.56 -15.59 -0.17
N HIS A 6 -0.81 -14.34 -0.50
CA HIS A 6 -0.88 -13.25 0.48
C HIS A 6 -2.13 -12.42 0.18
N PHE A 7 -2.93 -12.16 1.19
CA PHE A 7 -4.12 -11.32 1.08
C PHE A 7 -4.00 -10.12 2.01
N GLY A 8 -4.37 -8.95 1.50
CA GLY A 8 -4.40 -7.74 2.30
C GLY A 8 -5.53 -6.80 1.91
N VAL A 9 -5.84 -5.87 2.81
CA VAL A 9 -6.89 -4.86 2.65
C VAL A 9 -6.24 -3.49 2.73
N TYR A 10 -6.53 -2.63 1.77
CA TYR A 10 -5.80 -1.36 1.58
C TYR A 10 -6.75 -0.20 1.32
N GLY A 11 -6.35 0.98 1.77
CA GLY A 11 -7.10 2.22 1.57
C GLY A 11 -6.54 3.06 0.44
N VAL A 12 -7.43 3.60 -0.37
CA VAL A 12 -7.12 4.54 -1.45
C VAL A 12 -7.71 5.89 -1.06
N CYS A 13 -6.85 6.84 -0.76
CA CYS A 13 -7.27 8.19 -0.38
C CYS A 13 -6.60 9.22 -1.30
N LEU A 14 -7.42 9.87 -2.10
CA LEU A 14 -6.99 10.96 -2.96
C LEU A 14 -7.47 12.28 -2.38
N GLN A 15 -6.56 13.23 -2.27
CA GLN A 15 -6.89 14.57 -1.80
C GLN A 15 -6.00 15.58 -2.53
N ASP A 16 -6.62 16.53 -3.21
CA ASP A 16 -5.94 17.58 -3.94
C ASP A 16 -4.89 17.06 -4.94
N GLY A 17 -5.22 15.98 -5.66
CA GLY A 17 -4.32 15.36 -6.65
C GLY A 17 -3.21 14.53 -6.05
N LYS A 18 -3.25 14.28 -4.75
CA LYS A 18 -2.24 13.49 -4.04
C LYS A 18 -2.85 12.21 -3.48
N LEU A 19 -2.09 11.14 -3.56
CA LEU A 19 -2.45 9.83 -3.02
C LEU A 19 -1.76 9.61 -1.69
N LEU A 20 -2.53 9.18 -0.68
CA LEU A 20 -1.96 8.78 0.60
C LEU A 20 -1.18 7.48 0.41
N CYS A 21 0.10 7.54 0.68
CA CYS A 21 1.01 6.40 0.61
C CYS A 21 1.79 6.25 1.90
N ILE A 22 2.44 5.11 2.02
CA ILE A 22 3.47 4.86 3.02
C ILE A 22 4.74 4.45 2.28
N GLU A 23 5.89 4.60 2.90
CA GLU A 23 7.11 4.00 2.39
C GLU A 23 7.32 2.68 3.13
N LYS A 24 7.36 1.57 2.39
CA LYS A 24 7.59 0.25 2.97
C LYS A 24 9.02 0.14 3.47
N THR A 25 9.19 -0.44 4.66
CA THR A 25 10.52 -0.63 5.27
C THR A 25 11.03 -2.05 5.14
N ARG A 26 10.18 -3.00 4.78
CA ARG A 26 10.53 -4.42 4.64
C ARG A 26 9.66 -5.12 3.60
N GLY A 27 10.05 -6.32 3.25
CA GLY A 27 9.35 -7.16 2.28
C GLY A 27 9.72 -6.84 0.83
N PRO A 28 9.06 -7.46 -0.15
CA PRO A 28 9.41 -7.27 -1.55
C PRO A 28 9.20 -5.85 -2.05
N TYR A 29 8.34 -5.08 -1.39
CA TYR A 29 8.08 -3.69 -1.77
C TYR A 29 8.85 -2.67 -0.94
N GLN A 30 9.85 -3.09 -0.17
CA GLN A 30 10.63 -2.17 0.66
C GLN A 30 11.25 -1.03 -0.16
N HIS A 31 11.32 0.13 0.45
CA HIS A 31 11.82 1.38 -0.16
C HIS A 31 11.04 1.83 -1.38
N ARG A 32 9.79 1.41 -1.48
CA ARG A 32 8.82 1.87 -2.48
C ARG A 32 7.62 2.49 -1.79
N PHE A 33 6.94 3.37 -2.49
CA PHE A 33 5.64 3.87 -2.05
C PHE A 33 4.61 2.76 -2.19
N ASP A 34 3.83 2.57 -1.14
CA ASP A 34 2.77 1.55 -1.09
C ASP A 34 1.49 2.16 -0.52
N LEU A 35 0.39 1.46 -0.64
CA LEU A 35 -0.87 1.87 -0.03
C LEU A 35 -0.87 1.51 1.45
N PRO A 36 -1.51 2.33 2.30
CA PRO A 36 -1.73 1.94 3.69
C PRO A 36 -2.72 0.80 3.76
N GLY A 37 -2.42 -0.19 4.57
CA GLY A 37 -3.22 -1.39 4.72
C GLY A 37 -2.37 -2.59 5.08
N GLY A 38 -2.97 -3.76 5.10
CA GLY A 38 -2.26 -4.98 5.41
C GLY A 38 -3.16 -6.18 5.65
N SER A 39 -2.61 -7.18 6.28
CA SER A 39 -3.24 -8.48 6.49
C SER A 39 -4.29 -8.45 7.59
N GLN A 40 -5.35 -9.25 7.42
CA GLN A 40 -6.32 -9.49 8.47
C GLN A 40 -5.68 -10.17 9.68
N GLU A 41 -6.19 -9.85 10.84
CA GLU A 41 -6.04 -10.68 12.03
C GLU A 41 -7.18 -11.69 12.05
N LEU A 42 -6.97 -12.79 12.75
CA LEU A 42 -7.93 -13.88 12.82
C LEU A 42 -9.28 -13.39 13.36
N GLY A 43 -10.34 -13.63 12.61
CA GLY A 43 -11.70 -13.22 12.99
C GLY A 43 -12.04 -11.76 12.73
N GLU A 44 -11.11 -11.01 12.20
CA GLU A 44 -11.30 -9.59 11.88
C GLU A 44 -12.04 -9.43 10.55
N GLY A 45 -13.05 -8.56 10.52
CA GLY A 45 -13.72 -8.22 9.27
C GLY A 45 -12.85 -7.33 8.38
N LEU A 46 -13.14 -7.31 7.08
CA LEU A 46 -12.32 -6.57 6.11
C LEU A 46 -12.24 -5.07 6.43
N THR A 47 -13.36 -4.47 6.80
CA THR A 47 -13.39 -3.05 7.15
C THR A 47 -12.74 -2.75 8.49
N GLU A 48 -12.75 -3.71 9.41
CA GLU A 48 -12.01 -3.59 10.66
C GLU A 48 -10.49 -3.63 10.39
N THR A 49 -10.04 -4.53 9.52
CA THR A 49 -8.63 -4.58 9.07
C THR A 49 -8.22 -3.25 8.44
N LEU A 50 -9.06 -2.74 7.53
CA LEU A 50 -8.81 -1.47 6.86
C LEU A 50 -8.58 -0.33 7.87
N LYS A 51 -9.50 -0.18 8.82
CA LYS A 51 -9.42 0.88 9.83
C LYS A 51 -8.19 0.73 10.72
N ARG A 52 -7.93 -0.48 11.18
CA ARG A 52 -6.79 -0.77 12.06
C ARG A 52 -5.47 -0.50 11.37
N GLU A 53 -5.28 -1.06 10.17
CA GLU A 53 -4.02 -0.93 9.44
C GLU A 53 -3.74 0.51 9.02
N VAL A 54 -4.75 1.24 8.54
CA VAL A 54 -4.57 2.64 8.17
C VAL A 54 -4.17 3.48 9.39
N LEU A 55 -4.83 3.24 10.53
CA LEU A 55 -4.48 3.95 11.76
C LEU A 55 -3.06 3.63 12.22
N GLU A 56 -2.68 2.35 12.22
CA GLU A 56 -1.33 1.92 12.63
C GLU A 56 -0.24 2.52 11.75
N GLU A 57 -0.45 2.53 10.44
CA GLU A 57 0.59 2.94 9.49
C GLU A 57 0.64 4.45 9.26
N THR A 58 -0.48 5.15 9.35
CA THR A 58 -0.54 6.57 9.02
C THR A 58 -0.88 7.48 10.18
N GLY A 59 -1.47 6.94 11.25
CA GLY A 59 -2.02 7.73 12.36
C GLY A 59 -3.37 8.37 12.05
N TYR A 60 -3.92 8.15 10.86
CA TYR A 60 -5.21 8.71 10.48
C TYR A 60 -6.36 7.76 10.79
N THR A 61 -7.49 8.36 11.19
CA THR A 61 -8.76 7.66 11.40
C THR A 61 -9.62 7.81 10.16
N ILE A 62 -10.24 6.70 9.73
CA ILE A 62 -11.15 6.69 8.59
C ILE A 62 -12.55 7.13 9.05
N SER A 63 -13.15 8.10 8.36
CA SER A 63 -14.53 8.50 8.58
C SER A 63 -15.52 7.75 7.70
N ARG A 64 -15.14 7.46 6.46
CA ARG A 64 -15.99 6.74 5.49
C ARG A 64 -15.12 5.88 4.57
N TYR A 65 -15.70 4.79 4.11
CA TYR A 65 -15.10 3.90 3.12
C TYR A 65 -16.17 3.46 2.13
N ALA A 66 -15.77 3.21 0.89
CA ALA A 66 -16.69 2.85 -0.20
C ALA A 66 -15.93 2.18 -1.34
N ASN A 67 -16.67 1.75 -2.34
CA ASN A 67 -16.15 1.25 -3.60
C ASN A 67 -15.13 0.11 -3.45
N PRO A 68 -15.55 -1.01 -2.80
CA PRO A 68 -14.67 -2.17 -2.68
C PRO A 68 -14.39 -2.78 -4.04
N ARG A 69 -13.13 -3.13 -4.27
CA ARG A 69 -12.70 -3.80 -5.48
C ARG A 69 -11.48 -4.66 -5.21
N MET A 70 -11.20 -5.57 -6.10
CA MET A 70 -10.09 -6.51 -5.92
C MET A 70 -9.20 -6.54 -7.14
N TYR A 71 -7.92 -6.68 -6.87
CA TYR A 71 -6.89 -6.90 -7.87
C TYR A 71 -5.95 -7.98 -7.38
N ASP A 72 -5.12 -8.49 -8.27
CA ASP A 72 -4.05 -9.38 -7.87
C ASP A 72 -2.82 -9.21 -8.76
N VAL A 73 -1.68 -9.57 -8.20
CA VAL A 73 -0.41 -9.60 -8.90
C VAL A 73 0.37 -10.83 -8.48
N MET A 74 1.24 -11.28 -9.36
CA MET A 74 2.20 -12.35 -9.08
C MET A 74 3.59 -11.74 -9.04
N VAL A 75 4.29 -11.88 -7.92
CA VAL A 75 5.61 -11.30 -7.75
C VAL A 75 6.63 -12.38 -7.44
N GLN A 76 7.60 -12.53 -8.33
CA GLN A 76 8.76 -13.38 -8.11
C GLN A 76 9.99 -12.50 -7.97
N GLU A 77 10.58 -12.50 -6.79
CA GLU A 77 11.82 -11.78 -6.56
C GLU A 77 12.96 -12.40 -7.35
N GLU A 78 13.86 -11.55 -7.84
CA GLU A 78 15.07 -11.98 -8.51
C GLU A 78 15.87 -12.93 -7.61
N GLY A 79 16.25 -14.09 -8.15
CA GLY A 79 17.02 -15.09 -7.43
C GLY A 79 16.27 -15.99 -6.47
N LYS A 80 14.94 -15.85 -6.37
CA LYS A 80 14.11 -16.69 -5.51
C LYS A 80 13.40 -17.78 -6.31
N ASP A 81 13.20 -18.94 -5.69
CA ASP A 81 12.51 -20.10 -6.29
C ASP A 81 11.05 -20.20 -5.85
N PHE A 82 10.46 -19.08 -5.47
CA PHE A 82 9.03 -19.00 -5.16
C PHE A 82 8.48 -17.68 -5.63
N ALA A 83 7.15 -17.64 -5.85
CA ALA A 83 6.43 -16.42 -6.16
C ALA A 83 5.36 -16.17 -5.10
N VAL A 84 5.01 -14.92 -4.91
CA VAL A 84 3.88 -14.52 -4.06
C VAL A 84 2.73 -14.11 -4.96
N HIS A 85 1.59 -14.77 -4.79
CA HIS A 85 0.33 -14.33 -5.38
C HIS A 85 -0.32 -13.38 -4.38
N HIS A 86 -0.19 -12.09 -4.63
CA HIS A 86 -0.71 -11.05 -3.77
C HIS A 86 -2.11 -10.65 -4.24
N ILE A 87 -3.11 -10.98 -3.44
CA ILE A 87 -4.50 -10.63 -3.66
C ILE A 87 -4.83 -9.44 -2.76
N MET A 88 -5.41 -8.40 -3.32
CA MET A 88 -5.62 -7.15 -2.60
C MET A 88 -7.05 -6.63 -2.76
N ALA A 89 -7.66 -6.30 -1.63
CA ALA A 89 -8.94 -5.61 -1.60
C ALA A 89 -8.68 -4.12 -1.37
N PHE A 90 -9.21 -3.27 -2.24
CA PHE A 90 -9.11 -1.82 -2.12
C PHE A 90 -10.45 -1.22 -1.73
N TYR A 91 -10.41 -0.23 -0.86
CA TYR A 91 -11.54 0.65 -0.56
C TYR A 91 -11.11 2.09 -0.74
N ASP A 92 -11.96 2.90 -1.33
CA ASP A 92 -11.78 4.34 -1.27
C ASP A 92 -12.09 4.79 0.16
N ILE A 93 -11.24 5.62 0.72
CA ILE A 93 -11.38 6.09 2.11
C ILE A 93 -11.39 7.61 2.20
N VAL A 94 -12.15 8.12 3.14
CA VAL A 94 -12.14 9.52 3.56
C VAL A 94 -11.68 9.57 5.01
N LEU A 95 -10.72 10.41 5.29
CA LEU A 95 -10.11 10.53 6.60
C LEU A 95 -10.87 11.52 7.48
N ASP A 96 -10.85 11.25 8.78
CA ASP A 96 -11.34 12.16 9.81
C ASP A 96 -10.13 12.77 10.52
N PHE A 97 -9.73 13.94 10.09
CA PHE A 97 -8.53 14.60 10.64
C PHE A 97 -8.73 15.06 12.08
N GLU A 98 -9.96 15.31 12.51
CA GLU A 98 -10.23 15.73 13.89
C GLU A 98 -10.06 14.56 14.88
N ARG A 99 -10.39 13.34 14.46
CA ARG A 99 -10.26 12.13 15.28
C ARG A 99 -8.95 11.40 15.09
N SER A 100 -8.12 11.87 14.20
CA SER A 100 -6.84 11.22 13.93
C SER A 100 -5.90 11.41 15.12
N GLN A 101 -5.15 10.37 15.44
CA GLN A 101 -4.18 10.39 16.53
C GLN A 101 -3.01 11.32 16.21
N LYS A 102 -2.74 11.51 14.93
CA LYS A 102 -1.68 12.37 14.45
C LYS A 102 -2.26 13.36 13.46
N SER A 103 -2.13 14.63 13.77
CA SER A 103 -2.63 15.70 12.91
C SER A 103 -1.65 16.07 11.80
N LEU A 104 -0.37 15.74 11.95
CA LEU A 104 0.68 16.15 11.03
C LEU A 104 1.73 15.04 10.84
N PRO A 105 2.36 14.99 9.66
CA PRO A 105 3.40 13.99 9.36
C PRO A 105 4.58 13.96 10.35
N GLN A 106 4.82 15.01 11.08
CA GLN A 106 5.94 15.10 12.04
C GLN A 106 5.85 14.09 13.17
N GLU A 107 4.64 13.68 13.55
CA GLU A 107 4.44 12.71 14.63
C GLU A 107 4.65 11.27 14.18
N VAL A 108 4.75 11.05 12.90
CA VAL A 108 4.99 9.72 12.32
C VAL A 108 6.47 9.34 12.37
N LEU A 109 7.34 10.26 12.79
CA LEU A 109 8.80 10.07 12.79
C LEU A 109 9.33 9.19 13.93
N ASP A 110 8.52 8.72 14.85
CA ASP A 110 8.99 7.92 15.98
C ASP A 110 9.31 6.46 15.60
N GLY A 111 9.11 6.05 14.40
CA GLY A 111 9.60 4.76 13.91
C GLY A 111 8.99 3.51 14.54
N SER A 112 7.82 3.61 15.16
CA SER A 112 7.15 2.47 15.79
C SER A 112 6.41 1.56 14.84
N ASN A 113 6.30 1.93 13.56
CA ASN A 113 5.57 1.21 12.53
C ASN A 113 6.50 0.61 11.48
N ASP A 114 6.04 -0.40 10.77
CA ASP A 114 6.74 -1.01 9.63
C ASP A 114 6.86 -0.07 8.43
N SER A 115 6.21 1.05 8.47
CA SER A 115 6.30 2.12 7.48
C SER A 115 7.01 3.32 8.08
N ALA A 116 7.87 3.95 7.31
CA ALA A 116 8.65 5.10 7.77
C ALA A 116 7.75 6.32 8.01
N ASN A 117 6.83 6.64 7.10
CA ASN A 117 5.96 7.82 7.19
C ASN A 117 4.75 7.70 6.30
N ALA A 118 3.66 8.37 6.67
CA ALA A 118 2.58 8.69 5.75
C ALA A 118 3.06 9.80 4.80
N ILE A 119 2.86 9.57 3.52
CA ILE A 119 3.33 10.48 2.47
C ILE A 119 2.14 10.80 1.56
N TRP A 120 1.97 12.07 1.25
CA TRP A 120 1.01 12.51 0.24
C TRP A 120 1.75 12.67 -1.07
N LEU A 121 1.68 11.62 -1.91
CA LEU A 121 2.41 11.55 -3.16
C LEU A 121 1.59 12.15 -4.29
N ASN A 122 2.19 13.09 -5.03
CA ASN A 122 1.57 13.59 -6.24
C ASN A 122 1.43 12.46 -7.25
N VAL A 123 0.24 12.25 -7.77
CA VAL A 123 -0.06 11.15 -8.69
C VAL A 123 0.87 11.17 -9.91
N GLU A 124 1.26 12.35 -10.38
CA GLU A 124 2.17 12.49 -11.52
C GLU A 124 3.59 12.00 -11.23
N GLU A 125 3.96 11.87 -9.96
CA GLU A 125 5.29 11.40 -9.56
C GLU A 125 5.38 9.87 -9.44
N ILE A 126 4.27 9.16 -9.57
CA ILE A 126 4.23 7.69 -9.48
C ILE A 126 4.88 7.08 -10.72
N THR A 127 5.87 6.22 -10.50
CA THR A 127 6.56 5.49 -11.57
C THR A 127 6.65 4.00 -11.23
N ALA A 128 6.93 3.19 -12.23
CA ALA A 128 7.17 1.76 -12.02
C ALA A 128 8.40 1.50 -11.13
N ASP A 129 9.33 2.46 -11.05
CA ASP A 129 10.52 2.32 -10.22
C ASP A 129 10.28 2.66 -8.75
N ASN A 130 9.45 3.66 -8.45
CA ASN A 130 9.27 4.14 -7.08
C ASN A 130 8.06 3.55 -6.34
N ALA A 131 7.16 2.87 -7.04
CA ALA A 131 5.90 2.43 -6.50
C ALA A 131 5.79 0.91 -6.38
N SER A 132 4.97 0.46 -5.43
CA SER A 132 4.54 -0.93 -5.35
C SER A 132 3.56 -1.26 -6.47
N PRO A 133 3.34 -2.55 -6.76
CA PRO A 133 2.29 -2.96 -7.68
C PRO A 133 0.90 -2.44 -7.29
N LEU A 134 0.62 -2.27 -5.99
CA LEU A 134 -0.65 -1.74 -5.50
C LEU A 134 -0.86 -0.29 -5.95
N VAL A 135 0.15 0.54 -5.77
CA VAL A 135 0.09 1.95 -6.19
C VAL A 135 -0.02 2.05 -7.71
N LEU A 136 0.63 1.16 -8.45
CA LEU A 136 0.50 1.11 -9.91
C LEU A 136 -0.92 0.73 -10.36
N LYS A 137 -1.60 -0.15 -9.64
CA LYS A 137 -3.02 -0.46 -9.91
C LYS A 137 -3.91 0.76 -9.72
N VAL A 138 -3.66 1.55 -8.66
CA VAL A 138 -4.39 2.82 -8.43
C VAL A 138 -4.10 3.81 -9.55
N LYS A 139 -2.85 3.95 -9.95
CA LYS A 139 -2.49 4.84 -11.05
C LYS A 139 -3.25 4.48 -12.33
N ALA A 140 -3.33 3.20 -12.66
CA ALA A 140 -4.09 2.72 -13.82
C ALA A 140 -5.58 3.08 -13.72
N GLU A 141 -6.18 2.95 -12.54
CA GLU A 141 -7.57 3.39 -12.31
C GLU A 141 -7.73 4.89 -12.59
N LEU A 142 -6.81 5.70 -12.09
CA LEU A 142 -6.86 7.15 -12.25
C LEU A 142 -6.67 7.60 -13.70
N GLU A 143 -5.95 6.82 -14.48
CA GLU A 143 -5.78 7.03 -15.92
C GLU A 143 -6.98 6.54 -16.75
N GLY A 144 -7.97 5.91 -16.10
CA GLY A 144 -9.18 5.41 -16.75
C GLY A 144 -9.06 4.02 -17.36
N PHE A 145 -7.97 3.32 -17.09
CA PHE A 145 -7.70 1.97 -17.61
C PHE A 145 -7.30 1.01 -16.49
N PRO A 146 -8.25 0.63 -15.60
CA PRO A 146 -7.93 -0.27 -14.51
C PRO A 146 -7.42 -1.61 -15.04
N GLU A 147 -6.35 -2.10 -14.44
CA GLU A 147 -5.72 -3.37 -14.82
C GLU A 147 -6.35 -4.52 -14.04
N LEU A 148 -7.44 -5.07 -14.57
CA LEU A 148 -8.22 -6.12 -13.91
C LEU A 148 -7.55 -7.49 -13.98
N GLU A 149 -6.74 -7.72 -14.99
CA GLU A 149 -6.05 -8.99 -15.17
C GLU A 149 -4.86 -9.13 -14.24
N LEU A 150 -4.48 -10.38 -13.97
CA LEU A 150 -3.28 -10.68 -13.19
C LEU A 150 -2.04 -10.09 -13.88
N THR A 151 -1.32 -9.25 -13.15
CA THR A 151 -0.03 -8.73 -13.60
C THR A 151 1.09 -9.55 -12.96
N SER A 152 2.01 -10.05 -13.79
CA SER A 152 3.15 -10.86 -13.32
C SER A 152 4.45 -10.09 -13.42
N TYR A 153 5.18 -10.08 -12.30
CA TYR A 153 6.52 -9.50 -12.19
C TYR A 153 7.50 -10.64 -11.93
N ARG A 154 8.23 -11.08 -12.97
CA ARG A 154 9.07 -12.30 -12.90
C ARG A 154 10.47 -12.08 -12.36
N ASN A 155 11.00 -10.88 -12.48
CA ASN A 155 12.35 -10.53 -12.02
C ASN A 155 12.27 -9.30 -11.14
N TRP A 156 11.46 -9.40 -10.10
CA TRP A 156 11.22 -8.29 -9.20
C TRP A 156 12.46 -7.97 -8.38
N LYS A 157 12.93 -6.75 -8.47
CA LYS A 157 14.09 -6.28 -7.71
C LYS A 157 13.63 -5.64 -6.42
N VAL A 158 14.06 -6.21 -5.31
CA VAL A 158 13.87 -5.64 -3.99
C VAL A 158 14.91 -4.51 -3.83
N LYS A 159 14.44 -3.31 -3.51
CA LYS A 159 15.32 -2.17 -3.34
C LYS A 159 16.08 -2.27 -2.02
N GLU A 160 17.36 -1.99 -2.07
CA GLU A 160 18.19 -1.89 -0.89
C GLU A 160 18.14 -0.47 -0.32
N LYS A 161 18.36 -0.37 0.99
CA LYS A 161 18.45 0.93 1.64
C LYS A 161 19.63 1.69 1.02
N LYS A 162 19.37 2.93 0.56
CA LYS A 162 20.45 3.79 0.11
C LYS A 162 21.38 4.06 1.28
N GLU A 163 22.66 3.72 1.13
CA GLU A 163 23.67 4.11 2.09
C GLU A 163 23.77 5.65 2.05
N ASN A 164 23.64 6.27 3.23
CA ASN A 164 23.91 7.69 3.35
C ASN A 164 25.42 7.87 3.25
N LEU A 165 25.86 8.38 2.11
CA LEU A 165 27.24 8.81 1.94
C LEU A 165 27.49 10.10 2.72
#